data_907964633e9170a055fcb593d60af075
#
_entry.id   907964633e9170a055fcb593d60af075
#
_cell.length_a   1.000
_cell.length_b   1.000
_cell.length_c   1.000
_cell.angle_alpha   90.00
_cell.angle_beta   90.00
_cell.angle_gamma   90.00
#
_symmetry.space_group_name_H-M   'P 1'
#
loop_
_entity.id
_entity.type
_entity.pdbx_description
1 polymer ?
#
loop_
_entity_poly.entity_id
_entity_poly.type
_entity_poly.pdbx_seq_one_letter_code
_entity_poly.pdbx_strand_id
1 'polypeptide(L)'
;MKHILTILTALFVVLSASAKTPNNDLIFANINDANSPFYYPNLMLRYKEGKPMSEDEYHHLYYGYAFQPSYKPLEVNPSMNRVQEIMARISIDKPSVHDIDELIAAGIAAMEHDPFSPTLLNILVYAYGASGDKVRELAYSDHLNGILRCIEQSGDGLKEKSPMHIIMFSHGTDFIASKSIGYRKGQIMSRTVEFVPFDYPRNKVKGYYFDYSRVYWNKPDNYTFKRERTWQFNNLKPQEYK
;
A
#
# COMPACT_ATOMS: atom_id res chain seq x y z
N MET A 1 -16.68 -63.62 -4.16
CA MET A 1 -15.84 -62.51 -4.57
C MET A 1 -16.28 -61.26 -3.88
N LYS A 2 -15.53 -60.80 -2.89
CA LYS A 2 -15.88 -59.66 -2.05
C LYS A 2 -15.30 -58.41 -2.72
N HIS A 3 -16.14 -57.45 -3.11
CA HIS A 3 -15.68 -56.17 -3.62
C HIS A 3 -15.35 -55.29 -2.42
N ILE A 4 -14.07 -54.99 -2.25
CA ILE A 4 -13.56 -54.02 -1.30
C ILE A 4 -13.71 -52.64 -1.97
N LEU A 5 -14.69 -51.89 -1.47
CA LEU A 5 -14.91 -50.49 -1.84
C LEU A 5 -13.93 -49.62 -1.06
N THR A 6 -12.84 -49.23 -1.71
CA THR A 6 -11.87 -48.29 -1.10
C THR A 6 -12.39 -46.87 -1.25
N ILE A 7 -12.92 -46.31 -0.16
CA ILE A 7 -13.29 -44.89 -0.08
C ILE A 7 -12.02 -44.09 0.08
N LEU A 8 -11.59 -43.44 -1.00
CA LEU A 8 -10.52 -42.46 -1.00
C LEU A 8 -11.08 -41.15 -0.44
N THR A 9 -10.94 -40.93 0.86
CA THR A 9 -11.22 -39.64 1.48
C THR A 9 -10.13 -38.66 1.07
N ALA A 10 -10.40 -37.82 0.07
CA ALA A 10 -9.58 -36.68 -0.25
C ALA A 10 -9.66 -35.68 0.92
N LEU A 11 -8.63 -35.65 1.74
CA LEU A 11 -8.44 -34.65 2.78
C LEU A 11 -8.13 -33.31 2.10
N PHE A 12 -9.15 -32.50 1.87
CA PHE A 12 -8.97 -31.11 1.48
C PHE A 12 -8.36 -30.37 2.68
N VAL A 13 -7.04 -30.29 2.74
CA VAL A 13 -6.34 -29.34 3.61
C VAL A 13 -6.61 -27.97 3.04
N VAL A 14 -7.64 -27.29 3.53
CA VAL A 14 -7.83 -25.85 3.35
C VAL A 14 -6.67 -25.22 4.13
N LEU A 15 -5.59 -24.92 3.44
CA LEU A 15 -4.56 -24.01 3.93
C LEU A 15 -5.23 -22.65 4.10
N SER A 16 -5.78 -22.42 5.28
CA SER A 16 -6.17 -21.08 5.71
C SER A 16 -4.88 -20.28 5.72
N ALA A 17 -4.64 -19.48 4.69
CA ALA A 17 -3.58 -18.49 4.74
C ALA A 17 -3.89 -17.58 5.94
N SER A 18 -3.18 -17.82 7.05
CA SER A 18 -3.29 -16.97 8.23
C SER A 18 -2.82 -15.58 7.81
N ALA A 19 -3.64 -14.57 8.06
CA ALA A 19 -3.25 -13.19 7.79
C ALA A 19 -1.91 -12.91 8.50
N LYS A 20 -0.96 -12.36 7.77
CA LYS A 20 0.35 -11.94 8.27
C LYS A 20 0.25 -10.53 8.85
N THR A 21 -0.58 -10.39 9.90
CA THR A 21 -0.73 -9.13 10.60
C THR A 21 0.62 -8.64 11.11
N PRO A 22 1.03 -7.40 10.81
CA PRO A 22 2.36 -6.92 11.18
C PRO A 22 2.51 -6.80 12.70
N ASN A 23 3.48 -7.56 13.25
CA ASN A 23 3.89 -7.50 14.65
C ASN A 23 4.94 -6.39 14.81
N ASN A 24 4.56 -5.28 15.43
CA ASN A 24 5.41 -4.11 15.55
C ASN A 24 6.70 -4.36 16.33
N ASP A 25 6.63 -5.12 17.43
CA ASP A 25 7.80 -5.38 18.29
C ASP A 25 8.81 -6.28 17.55
N LEU A 26 8.32 -7.31 16.88
CA LEU A 26 9.16 -8.21 16.09
C LEU A 26 9.79 -7.48 14.89
N ILE A 27 9.01 -6.66 14.18
CA ILE A 27 9.52 -5.87 13.05
C ILE A 27 10.59 -4.92 13.56
N PHE A 28 10.32 -4.16 14.64
CA PHE A 28 11.27 -3.21 15.21
C PHE A 28 12.58 -3.88 15.65
N ALA A 29 12.51 -5.02 16.31
CA ALA A 29 13.69 -5.77 16.72
C ALA A 29 14.52 -6.19 15.50
N ASN A 30 13.87 -6.78 14.48
CA ASN A 30 14.56 -7.31 13.31
C ASN A 30 15.20 -6.22 12.44
N ILE A 31 14.53 -5.07 12.24
CA ILE A 31 15.04 -4.01 11.37
C ILE A 31 16.19 -3.22 11.98
N ASN A 32 16.38 -3.30 13.31
CA ASN A 32 17.45 -2.60 14.04
C ASN A 32 18.64 -3.51 14.37
N ASP A 33 18.54 -4.82 14.20
CA ASP A 33 19.65 -5.76 14.40
C ASP A 33 20.48 -5.89 13.12
N ALA A 34 21.73 -5.42 13.17
CA ALA A 34 22.65 -5.50 12.02
C ALA A 34 22.97 -6.94 11.57
N ASN A 35 22.74 -7.95 12.43
CA ASN A 35 22.92 -9.37 12.11
C ASN A 35 21.63 -10.00 11.55
N SER A 36 20.52 -9.30 11.60
CA SER A 36 19.25 -9.78 11.06
C SER A 36 19.25 -9.77 9.53
N PRO A 37 18.69 -10.79 8.87
CA PRO A 37 18.44 -10.75 7.43
C PRO A 37 17.46 -9.63 7.04
N PHE A 38 16.74 -9.06 8.03
CA PHE A 38 15.77 -7.99 7.86
C PHE A 38 16.29 -6.62 8.31
N TYR A 39 17.61 -6.45 8.48
CA TYR A 39 18.20 -5.17 8.83
C TYR A 39 17.82 -4.08 7.82
N TYR A 40 17.17 -3.00 8.30
CA TYR A 40 16.49 -2.02 7.43
C TYR A 40 17.40 -1.39 6.37
N PRO A 41 18.63 -0.93 6.71
CA PRO A 41 19.53 -0.36 5.71
C PRO A 41 19.86 -1.31 4.56
N ASN A 42 20.05 -2.61 4.85
CA ASN A 42 20.33 -3.62 3.83
C ASN A 42 19.09 -3.90 2.95
N LEU A 43 17.91 -3.96 3.55
CA LEU A 43 16.66 -4.14 2.81
C LEU A 43 16.42 -2.94 1.88
N MET A 44 16.58 -1.72 2.38
CA MET A 44 16.39 -0.50 1.57
C MET A 44 17.43 -0.38 0.46
N LEU A 45 18.68 -0.78 0.70
CA LEU A 45 19.71 -0.81 -0.34
C LEU A 45 19.32 -1.78 -1.47
N ARG A 46 18.94 -3.01 -1.13
CA ARG A 46 18.50 -4.02 -2.11
C ARG A 46 17.26 -3.57 -2.89
N TYR A 47 16.30 -2.94 -2.21
CA TYR A 47 15.13 -2.36 -2.83
C TYR A 47 15.53 -1.30 -3.87
N LYS A 48 16.39 -0.33 -3.50
CA LYS A 48 16.87 0.72 -4.42
C LYS A 48 17.68 0.19 -5.60
N GLU A 49 18.37 -0.92 -5.41
CA GLU A 49 19.13 -1.60 -6.48
C GLU A 49 18.27 -2.49 -7.38
N GLY A 50 16.95 -2.58 -7.13
CA GLY A 50 16.04 -3.44 -7.88
C GLY A 50 16.32 -4.93 -7.73
N LYS A 51 16.94 -5.34 -6.63
CA LYS A 51 17.26 -6.75 -6.38
C LYS A 51 16.00 -7.53 -5.96
N PRO A 52 15.88 -8.80 -6.36
CA PRO A 52 14.78 -9.65 -5.92
C PRO A 52 14.70 -9.72 -4.39
N MET A 53 13.49 -9.65 -3.86
CA MET A 53 13.20 -9.71 -2.43
C MET A 53 12.08 -10.72 -2.17
N SER A 54 12.18 -11.41 -1.04
CA SER A 54 11.14 -12.32 -0.55
C SER A 54 9.95 -11.56 0.04
N GLU A 55 8.82 -12.25 0.23
CA GLU A 55 7.64 -11.67 0.89
C GLU A 55 7.93 -11.23 2.33
N ASP A 56 8.80 -11.96 3.05
CA ASP A 56 9.22 -11.57 4.41
C ASP A 56 10.09 -10.32 4.42
N GLU A 57 10.97 -10.16 3.44
CA GLU A 57 11.78 -8.97 3.28
C GLU A 57 10.92 -7.75 2.92
N TYR A 58 9.97 -7.87 2.01
CA TYR A 58 9.00 -6.81 1.73
C TYR A 58 8.16 -6.47 2.96
N HIS A 59 7.73 -7.46 3.73
CA HIS A 59 6.96 -7.22 4.96
C HIS A 59 7.74 -6.38 5.97
N HIS A 60 9.01 -6.73 6.25
CA HIS A 60 9.86 -5.97 7.16
C HIS A 60 10.25 -4.60 6.60
N LEU A 61 10.48 -4.50 5.29
CA LEU A 61 10.79 -3.24 4.63
C LEU A 61 9.60 -2.27 4.69
N TYR A 62 8.42 -2.71 4.27
CA TYR A 62 7.23 -1.88 4.19
C TYR A 62 6.77 -1.41 5.56
N TYR A 63 6.51 -2.31 6.50
CA TYR A 63 6.09 -1.93 7.84
C TYR A 63 7.22 -1.36 8.69
N GLY A 64 8.45 -1.73 8.41
CA GLY A 64 9.65 -1.18 9.04
C GLY A 64 9.89 0.29 8.71
N TYR A 65 9.38 0.78 7.58
CA TYR A 65 9.46 2.20 7.22
C TYR A 65 8.78 3.10 8.26
N ALA A 66 7.71 2.64 8.89
CA ALA A 66 7.02 3.42 9.93
C ALA A 66 7.89 3.76 11.16
N PHE A 67 9.02 3.08 11.33
CA PHE A 67 9.99 3.35 12.39
C PHE A 67 11.18 4.22 11.94
N GLN A 68 11.20 4.63 10.66
CA GLN A 68 12.33 5.42 10.13
C GLN A 68 12.11 6.92 10.34
N PRO A 69 13.19 7.70 10.55
CA PRO A 69 13.09 9.15 10.69
C PRO A 69 12.52 9.86 9.46
N SER A 70 12.66 9.23 8.28
CA SER A 70 12.11 9.73 7.00
C SER A 70 10.61 9.47 6.84
N TYR A 71 9.98 8.69 7.73
CA TYR A 71 8.55 8.40 7.67
C TYR A 71 7.73 9.59 8.14
N LYS A 72 7.05 10.25 7.20
CA LYS A 72 6.29 11.47 7.44
C LYS A 72 4.90 11.41 6.80
N PRO A 73 4.04 10.49 7.24
CA PRO A 73 2.77 10.18 6.57
C PRO A 73 1.74 11.30 6.64
N LEU A 74 1.94 12.30 7.49
CA LEU A 74 1.05 13.46 7.65
C LEU A 74 1.50 14.68 6.86
N GLU A 75 2.70 14.66 6.31
CA GLU A 75 3.21 15.72 5.44
C GLU A 75 2.72 15.51 4.00
N VAL A 76 2.56 16.60 3.28
CA VAL A 76 2.23 16.56 1.85
C VAL A 76 3.48 16.24 1.05
N ASN A 77 3.40 15.32 0.12
CA ASN A 77 4.49 15.06 -0.82
C ASN A 77 4.65 16.23 -1.81
N PRO A 78 5.70 17.05 -1.71
CA PRO A 78 5.82 18.25 -2.52
C PRO A 78 6.04 17.96 -4.01
N SER A 79 6.61 16.80 -4.33
CA SER A 79 6.93 16.40 -5.71
C SER A 79 5.71 15.80 -6.44
N MET A 80 4.65 15.42 -5.70
CA MET A 80 3.48 14.78 -6.29
C MET A 80 2.71 15.68 -7.27
N ASN A 81 2.68 17.00 -7.02
CA ASN A 81 2.05 17.95 -7.94
C ASN A 81 2.68 17.89 -9.33
N ARG A 82 4.02 17.80 -9.41
CA ARG A 82 4.71 17.70 -10.70
C ARG A 82 4.37 16.41 -11.43
N VAL A 83 4.29 15.29 -10.73
CA VAL A 83 3.85 14.01 -11.31
C VAL A 83 2.43 14.15 -11.89
N GLN A 84 1.50 14.76 -11.15
CA GLN A 84 0.12 14.96 -11.59
C GLN A 84 0.03 15.89 -12.81
N GLU A 85 0.80 16.98 -12.85
CA GLU A 85 0.86 17.89 -13.99
C GLU A 85 1.32 17.18 -15.28
N ILE A 86 2.37 16.35 -15.17
CA ILE A 86 2.89 15.59 -16.31
C ILE A 86 1.84 14.55 -16.74
N MET A 87 1.29 13.79 -15.80
CA MET A 87 0.26 12.79 -16.10
C MET A 87 -1.01 13.37 -16.73
N ALA A 88 -1.37 14.61 -16.39
CA ALA A 88 -2.53 15.28 -16.98
C ALA A 88 -2.33 15.71 -18.45
N ARG A 89 -1.07 15.90 -18.91
CA ARG A 89 -0.76 16.35 -20.26
C ARG A 89 -0.20 15.27 -21.18
N ILE A 90 0.36 14.19 -20.58
CA ILE A 90 1.03 13.14 -21.37
C ILE A 90 0.04 12.34 -22.21
N SER A 91 0.41 12.07 -23.47
CA SER A 91 -0.32 11.12 -24.30
C SER A 91 0.10 9.69 -23.93
N ILE A 92 -0.79 8.94 -23.26
CA ILE A 92 -0.48 7.60 -22.76
C ILE A 92 -0.10 6.63 -23.88
N ASP A 93 -0.77 6.71 -25.04
CA ASP A 93 -0.52 5.81 -26.17
C ASP A 93 0.73 6.19 -26.99
N LYS A 94 1.11 7.47 -27.01
CA LYS A 94 2.25 7.98 -27.78
C LYS A 94 2.97 9.08 -26.99
N PRO A 95 3.61 8.76 -25.86
CA PRO A 95 4.31 9.75 -25.07
C PRO A 95 5.54 10.25 -25.83
N SER A 96 5.88 11.53 -25.65
CA SER A 96 7.17 12.04 -26.10
C SER A 96 8.30 11.55 -25.19
N VAL A 97 9.51 11.43 -25.74
CA VAL A 97 10.69 11.08 -24.94
C VAL A 97 10.88 12.07 -23.78
N HIS A 98 10.70 13.36 -24.08
CA HIS A 98 10.82 14.42 -23.08
C HIS A 98 9.82 14.26 -21.91
N ASP A 99 8.54 13.95 -22.21
CA ASP A 99 7.54 13.75 -21.16
C ASP A 99 7.84 12.52 -20.30
N ILE A 100 8.37 11.45 -20.91
CA ILE A 100 8.77 10.24 -20.18
C ILE A 100 9.96 10.53 -19.27
N ASP A 101 10.99 11.23 -19.75
CA ASP A 101 12.16 11.59 -18.92
C ASP A 101 11.75 12.49 -17.75
N GLU A 102 10.87 13.48 -17.98
CA GLU A 102 10.33 14.30 -16.91
C GLU A 102 9.49 13.49 -15.92
N LEU A 103 8.69 12.54 -16.40
CA LEU A 103 7.86 11.69 -15.53
C LEU A 103 8.72 10.79 -14.64
N ILE A 104 9.78 10.21 -15.21
CA ILE A 104 10.74 9.42 -14.43
C ILE A 104 11.40 10.30 -13.35
N ALA A 105 11.90 11.46 -13.71
CA ALA A 105 12.56 12.36 -12.77
C ALA A 105 11.60 12.81 -11.64
N ALA A 106 10.38 13.20 -12.00
CA ALA A 106 9.37 13.61 -11.02
C ALA A 106 8.90 12.45 -10.13
N GLY A 107 8.74 11.26 -10.70
CA GLY A 107 8.37 10.05 -9.95
C GLY A 107 9.43 9.65 -8.94
N ILE A 108 10.71 9.64 -9.34
CA ILE A 108 11.84 9.36 -8.43
C ILE A 108 11.87 10.39 -7.28
N ALA A 109 11.73 11.69 -7.58
CA ALA A 109 11.71 12.73 -6.56
C ALA A 109 10.51 12.56 -5.59
N ALA A 110 9.35 12.14 -6.10
CA ALA A 110 8.17 11.88 -5.26
C ALA A 110 8.35 10.64 -4.36
N MET A 111 9.09 9.62 -4.82
CA MET A 111 9.41 8.43 -4.02
C MET A 111 10.38 8.70 -2.85
N GLU A 112 11.08 9.83 -2.81
CA GLU A 112 11.87 10.20 -1.64
C GLU A 112 11.00 10.41 -0.40
N HIS A 113 9.78 10.89 -0.60
CA HIS A 113 8.80 11.10 0.48
C HIS A 113 8.00 9.82 0.79
N ASP A 114 7.61 9.06 -0.24
CA ASP A 114 6.85 7.81 -0.11
C ASP A 114 7.41 6.74 -1.05
N PRO A 115 8.46 6.01 -0.60
CA PRO A 115 9.15 5.03 -1.43
C PRO A 115 8.29 3.80 -1.78
N PHE A 116 7.15 3.63 -1.13
CA PHE A 116 6.28 2.46 -1.26
C PHE A 116 4.90 2.79 -1.83
N SER A 117 4.73 3.99 -2.39
CA SER A 117 3.47 4.39 -3.03
C SER A 117 3.12 3.48 -4.22
N PRO A 118 2.03 2.69 -4.17
CA PRO A 118 1.65 1.86 -5.30
C PRO A 118 1.38 2.68 -6.57
N THR A 119 0.81 3.88 -6.42
CA THR A 119 0.60 4.78 -7.56
C THR A 119 1.90 5.21 -8.20
N LEU A 120 2.92 5.65 -7.41
CA LEU A 120 4.21 6.07 -7.96
C LEU A 120 4.97 4.90 -8.60
N LEU A 121 4.96 3.74 -7.96
CA LEU A 121 5.56 2.52 -8.51
C LEU A 121 4.94 2.17 -9.85
N ASN A 122 3.60 2.20 -9.98
CA ASN A 122 2.90 1.92 -11.23
C ASN A 122 3.22 2.95 -12.33
N ILE A 123 3.32 4.23 -11.98
CA ILE A 123 3.72 5.29 -12.91
C ILE A 123 5.14 5.04 -13.42
N LEU A 124 6.07 4.64 -12.56
CA LEU A 124 7.44 4.34 -12.95
C LEU A 124 7.55 3.05 -13.79
N VAL A 125 6.72 2.03 -13.53
CA VAL A 125 6.60 0.86 -14.42
C VAL A 125 6.22 1.31 -15.83
N TYR A 126 5.18 2.15 -15.95
CA TYR A 126 4.76 2.70 -17.24
C TYR A 126 5.88 3.51 -17.92
N ALA A 127 6.49 4.44 -17.18
CA ALA A 127 7.49 5.36 -17.72
C ALA A 127 8.75 4.62 -18.21
N TYR A 128 9.27 3.67 -17.43
CA TYR A 128 10.41 2.84 -17.85
C TYR A 128 10.06 1.89 -18.98
N GLY A 129 8.85 1.34 -19.01
CA GLY A 129 8.35 0.56 -20.14
C GLY A 129 8.31 1.38 -21.44
N ALA A 130 7.79 2.61 -21.39
CA ALA A 130 7.72 3.53 -22.51
C ALA A 130 9.11 4.03 -22.97
N SER A 131 10.07 4.18 -22.06
CA SER A 131 11.46 4.51 -22.39
C SER A 131 12.25 3.35 -22.98
N GLY A 132 11.73 2.12 -22.88
CA GLY A 132 12.42 0.89 -23.32
C GLY A 132 13.39 0.31 -22.29
N ASP A 133 13.49 0.87 -21.08
CA ASP A 133 14.31 0.34 -19.97
C ASP A 133 13.62 -0.81 -19.28
N LYS A 134 13.72 -2.00 -19.89
CA LYS A 134 13.08 -3.23 -19.41
C LYS A 134 13.62 -3.70 -18.05
N VAL A 135 14.84 -3.37 -17.71
CA VAL A 135 15.46 -3.77 -16.44
C VAL A 135 14.76 -3.03 -15.30
N ARG A 136 14.62 -1.71 -15.42
CA ARG A 136 13.94 -0.91 -14.40
C ARG A 136 12.43 -1.14 -14.39
N GLU A 137 11.80 -1.29 -15.56
CA GLU A 137 10.38 -1.66 -15.65
C GLU A 137 10.08 -2.90 -14.82
N LEU A 138 10.86 -3.98 -14.98
CA LEU A 138 10.68 -5.22 -14.21
C LEU A 138 10.95 -5.01 -12.72
N ALA A 139 12.02 -4.30 -12.35
CA ALA A 139 12.33 -4.03 -10.95
C ALA A 139 11.20 -3.27 -10.24
N TYR A 140 10.67 -2.21 -10.87
CA TYR A 140 9.54 -1.44 -10.31
C TYR A 140 8.24 -2.25 -10.29
N SER A 141 8.03 -3.13 -11.26
CA SER A 141 6.88 -4.06 -11.28
C SER A 141 6.96 -5.05 -10.11
N ASP A 142 8.14 -5.61 -9.83
CA ASP A 142 8.36 -6.50 -8.70
C ASP A 142 8.14 -5.76 -7.36
N HIS A 143 8.60 -4.51 -7.24
CA HIS A 143 8.35 -3.68 -6.07
C HIS A 143 6.86 -3.42 -5.87
N LEU A 144 6.15 -2.99 -6.91
CA LEU A 144 4.69 -2.79 -6.86
C LEU A 144 3.98 -4.04 -6.37
N ASN A 145 4.27 -5.20 -6.98
CA ASN A 145 3.66 -6.47 -6.61
C ASN A 145 4.02 -6.87 -5.17
N GLY A 146 5.27 -6.67 -4.75
CA GLY A 146 5.71 -6.96 -3.39
C GLY A 146 4.96 -6.13 -2.34
N ILE A 147 4.78 -4.82 -2.57
CA ILE A 147 4.04 -3.93 -1.67
C ILE A 147 2.55 -4.27 -1.64
N LEU A 148 1.93 -4.49 -2.81
CA LEU A 148 0.51 -4.87 -2.86
C LEU A 148 0.24 -6.20 -2.13
N ARG A 149 1.15 -7.19 -2.23
CA ARG A 149 1.07 -8.44 -1.47
C ARG A 149 1.20 -8.21 0.04
N CYS A 150 2.11 -7.35 0.49
CA CYS A 150 2.23 -7.02 1.91
C CYS A 150 0.91 -6.48 2.48
N ILE A 151 0.25 -5.59 1.75
CA ILE A 151 -1.04 -5.05 2.14
C ILE A 151 -2.09 -6.16 2.17
N GLU A 152 -2.20 -6.95 1.09
CA GLU A 152 -3.20 -8.02 0.95
C GLU A 152 -3.07 -9.12 2.02
N GLN A 153 -1.85 -9.49 2.36
CA GLN A 153 -1.58 -10.53 3.34
C GLN A 153 -1.76 -10.07 4.80
N SER A 154 -1.81 -8.77 5.06
CA SER A 154 -1.88 -8.24 6.42
C SER A 154 -3.23 -8.41 7.11
N GLY A 155 -4.29 -8.65 6.33
CA GLY A 155 -5.64 -8.88 6.77
C GLY A 155 -6.54 -9.22 5.58
N ASP A 156 -7.70 -9.82 5.80
CA ASP A 156 -8.66 -10.09 4.71
C ASP A 156 -9.42 -8.84 4.27
N GLY A 157 -9.40 -7.78 5.07
CA GLY A 157 -10.10 -6.53 4.80
C GLY A 157 -11.63 -6.64 4.78
N LEU A 158 -12.18 -7.80 5.13
CA LEU A 158 -13.63 -8.05 5.01
C LEU A 158 -14.42 -7.62 6.26
N LYS A 159 -13.73 -7.41 7.38
CA LYS A 159 -14.32 -7.01 8.67
C LYS A 159 -13.44 -5.97 9.34
N GLU A 160 -14.06 -5.16 10.18
CA GLU A 160 -13.35 -4.18 11.03
C GLU A 160 -12.27 -4.81 11.92
N LYS A 161 -12.45 -6.08 12.33
CA LYS A 161 -11.52 -6.83 13.18
C LYS A 161 -10.38 -7.51 12.43
N SER A 162 -10.43 -7.53 11.09
CA SER A 162 -9.40 -8.11 10.22
C SER A 162 -9.05 -7.16 9.06
N PRO A 163 -8.76 -5.86 9.37
CA PRO A 163 -8.46 -4.87 8.34
C PRO A 163 -7.12 -5.18 7.66
N MET A 164 -6.94 -4.71 6.43
CA MET A 164 -5.63 -4.62 5.83
C MET A 164 -4.85 -3.47 6.46
N HIS A 165 -3.59 -3.70 6.81
CA HIS A 165 -2.74 -2.69 7.44
C HIS A 165 -1.97 -1.90 6.39
N ILE A 166 -1.97 -0.58 6.53
CA ILE A 166 -1.25 0.34 5.63
C ILE A 166 -0.43 1.36 6.42
N ILE A 167 0.51 2.00 5.72
CA ILE A 167 1.42 2.99 6.33
C ILE A 167 1.21 4.40 5.79
N MET A 168 0.51 4.58 4.68
CA MET A 168 0.15 5.90 4.12
C MET A 168 -1.34 5.95 3.81
N PHE A 169 -1.96 7.13 3.82
CA PHE A 169 -3.40 7.28 3.57
C PHE A 169 -3.83 6.81 2.18
N SER A 170 -3.00 7.03 1.17
CA SER A 170 -3.32 6.65 -0.21
C SER A 170 -3.26 5.15 -0.45
N HIS A 171 -2.42 4.41 0.30
CA HIS A 171 -2.12 3.00 0.00
C HIS A 171 -3.36 2.10 0.00
N GLY A 172 -4.36 2.41 0.84
CA GLY A 172 -5.62 1.66 0.85
C GLY A 172 -6.42 1.83 -0.44
N THR A 173 -6.56 3.07 -0.92
CA THR A 173 -7.26 3.36 -2.18
C THR A 173 -6.46 2.91 -3.39
N ASP A 174 -5.14 3.05 -3.36
CA ASP A 174 -4.23 2.58 -4.41
C ASP A 174 -4.30 1.06 -4.55
N PHE A 175 -4.40 0.32 -3.43
CA PHE A 175 -4.61 -1.12 -3.42
C PHE A 175 -5.93 -1.51 -4.10
N ILE A 176 -7.03 -0.81 -3.83
CA ILE A 176 -8.31 -1.06 -4.48
C ILE A 176 -8.21 -0.76 -5.99
N ALA A 177 -7.60 0.37 -6.35
CA ALA A 177 -7.41 0.79 -7.73
C ALA A 177 -6.56 -0.21 -8.52
N SER A 178 -5.52 -0.80 -7.90
CA SER A 178 -4.66 -1.81 -8.54
C SER A 178 -5.43 -3.07 -8.98
N LYS A 179 -6.58 -3.34 -8.34
CA LYS A 179 -7.50 -4.44 -8.71
C LYS A 179 -8.56 -4.02 -9.73
N SER A 180 -8.42 -2.83 -10.33
CA SER A 180 -9.41 -2.24 -11.25
C SER A 180 -10.82 -2.17 -10.65
N ILE A 181 -10.91 -1.82 -9.37
CA ILE A 181 -12.16 -1.64 -8.63
C ILE A 181 -12.38 -0.15 -8.39
N GLY A 182 -13.54 0.35 -8.84
CA GLY A 182 -13.99 1.69 -8.49
C GLY A 182 -14.45 1.74 -7.03
N TYR A 183 -14.18 2.87 -6.36
CA TYR A 183 -14.49 3.02 -4.94
C TYR A 183 -15.06 4.41 -4.65
N ARG A 184 -15.81 4.50 -3.56
CA ARG A 184 -16.39 5.71 -3.03
C ARG A 184 -15.62 6.18 -1.80
N LYS A 185 -15.95 7.36 -1.32
CA LYS A 185 -15.37 7.94 -0.10
C LYS A 185 -15.47 6.95 1.06
N GLY A 186 -14.37 6.76 1.76
CA GLY A 186 -14.29 5.90 2.92
C GLY A 186 -15.11 6.41 4.11
N GLN A 187 -15.50 5.49 4.98
CA GLN A 187 -16.26 5.71 6.20
C GLN A 187 -15.39 5.34 7.40
N ILE A 188 -15.18 6.27 8.32
CA ILE A 188 -14.43 6.01 9.55
C ILE A 188 -15.28 5.09 10.43
N MET A 189 -14.77 3.90 10.73
CA MET A 189 -15.44 2.90 11.57
C MET A 189 -14.99 3.00 13.02
N SER A 190 -13.68 3.24 13.21
CA SER A 190 -13.08 3.50 14.53
C SER A 190 -11.98 4.55 14.36
N ARG A 191 -11.25 4.86 15.44
CA ARG A 191 -10.19 5.89 15.41
C ARG A 191 -9.13 5.68 14.32
N THR A 192 -8.82 4.43 14.00
CA THR A 192 -7.75 4.07 13.02
C THR A 192 -8.22 3.20 11.88
N VAL A 193 -9.46 2.71 11.91
CA VAL A 193 -10.00 1.82 10.87
C VAL A 193 -11.02 2.55 10.02
N GLU A 194 -10.86 2.45 8.71
CA GLU A 194 -11.77 2.99 7.72
C GLU A 194 -12.32 1.89 6.82
N PHE A 195 -13.60 1.94 6.51
CA PHE A 195 -14.24 1.14 5.47
C PHE A 195 -14.28 1.94 4.17
N VAL A 196 -13.66 1.42 3.11
CA VAL A 196 -13.71 2.02 1.76
C VAL A 196 -14.67 1.20 0.90
N PRO A 197 -15.89 1.73 0.63
CA PRO A 197 -16.88 1.01 -0.14
C PRO A 197 -16.54 1.02 -1.63
N PHE A 198 -16.81 -0.08 -2.31
CA PHE A 198 -16.74 -0.16 -3.77
C PHE A 198 -17.91 0.57 -4.42
N ASP A 199 -17.74 1.01 -5.66
CA ASP A 199 -18.86 1.54 -6.45
C ASP A 199 -19.96 0.51 -6.65
N TYR A 200 -19.54 -0.71 -6.92
CA TYR A 200 -20.41 -1.87 -7.04
C TYR A 200 -19.82 -3.07 -6.30
N PRO A 201 -20.64 -3.85 -5.58
CA PRO A 201 -20.14 -5.06 -4.91
C PRO A 201 -19.50 -6.05 -5.90
N ARG A 202 -18.36 -6.65 -5.50
CA ARG A 202 -17.70 -7.71 -6.25
C ARG A 202 -17.69 -8.99 -5.45
N ASN A 203 -18.22 -10.09 -6.01
CA ASN A 203 -18.31 -11.39 -5.31
C ASN A 203 -18.92 -11.29 -3.90
N LYS A 204 -19.99 -10.50 -3.74
CA LYS A 204 -20.64 -10.17 -2.46
C LYS A 204 -19.80 -9.27 -1.51
N VAL A 205 -18.58 -8.92 -1.84
CA VAL A 205 -17.76 -7.95 -1.10
C VAL A 205 -18.20 -6.55 -1.46
N LYS A 206 -18.51 -5.73 -0.45
CA LYS A 206 -19.01 -4.36 -0.62
C LYS A 206 -17.92 -3.29 -0.53
N GLY A 207 -16.75 -3.62 -0.02
CA GLY A 207 -15.61 -2.73 0.21
C GLY A 207 -14.58 -3.42 1.09
N TYR A 208 -13.51 -2.70 1.41
CA TYR A 208 -12.46 -3.19 2.31
C TYR A 208 -12.29 -2.28 3.52
N TYR A 209 -11.87 -2.90 4.62
CA TYR A 209 -11.43 -2.23 5.85
C TYR A 209 -9.92 -2.08 5.84
N PHE A 210 -9.43 -0.87 6.17
CA PHE A 210 -8.01 -0.56 6.28
C PHE A 210 -7.69 0.00 7.67
N ASP A 211 -6.57 -0.42 8.26
CA ASP A 211 -6.04 0.12 9.51
C ASP A 211 -4.92 1.12 9.20
N TYR A 212 -5.12 2.34 9.66
CA TYR A 212 -4.22 3.49 9.55
C TYR A 212 -3.45 3.79 10.85
N SER A 213 -3.41 2.86 11.81
CA SER A 213 -2.83 3.11 13.13
C SER A 213 -1.41 3.69 13.06
N ARG A 214 -0.57 3.15 12.15
CA ARG A 214 0.82 3.60 11.96
C ARG A 214 0.93 5.03 11.47
N VAL A 215 -0.01 5.50 10.66
CA VAL A 215 -0.03 6.88 10.16
C VAL A 215 -0.10 7.89 11.31
N TYR A 216 -0.66 7.50 12.45
CA TYR A 216 -0.87 8.39 13.60
C TYR A 216 0.16 8.24 14.72
N TRP A 217 1.20 7.40 14.57
CA TRP A 217 2.18 7.18 15.65
C TRP A 217 2.92 8.45 16.05
N ASN A 218 3.33 9.24 15.07
CA ASN A 218 4.12 10.48 15.28
C ASN A 218 3.28 11.75 15.02
N LYS A 219 1.97 11.69 15.27
CA LYS A 219 1.12 12.86 15.12
C LYS A 219 1.51 13.92 16.16
N PRO A 220 1.59 15.22 15.78
CA PRO A 220 1.72 16.30 16.73
C PRO A 220 0.52 16.34 17.70
N ASP A 221 0.75 16.82 18.93
CA ASP A 221 -0.32 16.88 19.96
C ASP A 221 -1.51 17.74 19.52
N ASN A 222 -1.24 18.79 18.73
CA ASN A 222 -2.25 19.67 18.15
C ASN A 222 -2.81 19.17 16.81
N TYR A 223 -2.48 17.96 16.39
CA TYR A 223 -2.99 17.40 15.13
C TYR A 223 -4.48 17.13 15.22
N THR A 224 -5.23 17.86 14.42
CA THR A 224 -6.65 17.57 14.20
C THR A 224 -6.79 16.59 13.05
N PHE A 225 -7.50 15.49 13.27
CA PHE A 225 -7.75 14.50 12.23
C PHE A 225 -8.46 15.17 11.05
N LYS A 226 -7.75 15.39 9.94
CA LYS A 226 -8.34 16.02 8.74
C LYS A 226 -9.61 15.31 8.25
N ARG A 227 -9.76 14.03 8.60
CA ARG A 227 -10.95 13.22 8.28
C ARG A 227 -12.18 13.64 9.07
N GLU A 228 -12.04 14.15 10.29
CA GLU A 228 -13.15 14.69 11.06
C GLU A 228 -13.72 15.94 10.41
N ARG A 229 -12.91 16.74 9.70
CA ARG A 229 -13.36 17.92 8.95
C ARG A 229 -14.14 17.59 7.68
N THR A 230 -14.08 16.38 7.13
CA THR A 230 -14.85 16.04 5.94
C THR A 230 -16.35 15.94 6.20
N TRP A 231 -16.79 15.85 7.45
CA TRP A 231 -18.19 15.98 7.84
C TRP A 231 -18.74 17.41 7.64
N GLN A 232 -17.87 18.43 7.64
CA GLN A 232 -18.26 19.83 7.44
C GLN A 232 -18.63 20.16 5.98
N PHE A 233 -18.22 19.36 5.01
CA PHE A 233 -18.54 19.61 3.60
C PHE A 233 -19.99 19.33 3.22
N ASN A 234 -20.78 18.67 4.07
CA ASN A 234 -22.18 18.37 3.81
C ASN A 234 -23.16 19.36 4.46
N ASN A 235 -22.72 20.60 4.78
CA ASN A 235 -23.55 21.65 5.43
C ASN A 235 -24.22 21.22 6.76
N LEU A 236 -23.80 20.14 7.36
CA LEU A 236 -24.24 19.75 8.70
C LEU A 236 -23.36 20.46 9.72
N LYS A 237 -23.96 21.37 10.48
CA LYS A 237 -23.28 21.98 11.62
C LYS A 237 -22.88 20.89 12.62
N PRO A 238 -21.67 20.97 13.24
CA PRO A 238 -21.31 20.05 14.31
C PRO A 238 -22.39 20.13 15.42
N GLN A 239 -22.90 18.98 15.85
CA GLN A 239 -23.70 18.94 17.07
C GLN A 239 -22.75 19.13 18.25
N GLU A 240 -22.86 20.23 18.95
CA GLU A 240 -22.22 20.41 20.25
C GLU A 240 -22.93 19.50 21.26
N TYR A 241 -22.30 18.41 21.63
CA TYR A 241 -22.72 17.63 22.79
C TYR A 241 -22.31 18.40 24.06
N LYS A 242 -23.31 18.90 24.79
CA LYS A 242 -23.15 19.46 26.14
C LYS A 242 -23.01 18.33 27.15
#